data_2a58708d0708a8a724b16796f6518390
#
_entry.id   2a58708d0708a8a724b16796f6518390
#
_cell.length_a   1.000
_cell.length_b   1.000
_cell.length_c   1.000
_cell.angle_alpha   90.00
_cell.angle_beta   90.00
_cell.angle_gamma   90.00
#
_symmetry.space_group_name_H-M   'P 1'
#
loop_
_entity.id
_entity.type
_entity.pdbx_description
1 polymer ?
#
loop_
_entity_poly.entity_id
_entity_poly.type
_entity_poly.pdbx_seq_one_letter_code
_entity_poly.pdbx_strand_id
1 'polypeptide(L)'
;LKWPNDVLVDGARKVCGILAQLAPASSPFTTSAILGYGINIAQDCDHLATPQATSLYAEGDDEAAEATDAVIHAVLADVLSGLEKRVRALIAHGNAHDSGLAKEAASALPLLGRRIALAEPTDPSGHVALEGVAVSLSSTGSLLVRTDDGHTHDINAGDVLATGIPLTIAHDTKEKRANN
;
A
#
# COMPACT_ATOMS: atom_id res chain seq x y z
N LEU A 1 -2.87 -3.89 2.79
CA LEU A 1 -2.48 -2.97 1.72
C LEU A 1 -3.65 -2.08 1.31
N LYS A 2 -3.34 -0.87 0.86
CA LYS A 2 -4.26 -0.02 0.08
C LYS A 2 -3.66 0.14 -1.33
N TRP A 3 -4.40 -0.32 -2.33
CA TRP A 3 -4.00 -0.15 -3.72
C TRP A 3 -3.98 1.36 -4.07
N PRO A 4 -3.01 1.84 -4.87
CA PRO A 4 -1.99 1.04 -5.56
C PRO A 4 -0.73 0.78 -4.72
N ASN A 5 -0.40 1.58 -3.70
CA ASN A 5 0.98 1.68 -3.23
C ASN A 5 1.14 1.98 -1.72
N ASP A 6 0.08 1.87 -0.92
CA ASP A 6 0.16 2.18 0.50
C ASP A 6 0.11 0.93 1.39
N VAL A 7 0.90 0.93 2.45
CA VAL A 7 0.82 -0.05 3.54
C VAL A 7 0.11 0.60 4.71
N LEU A 8 -0.96 -0.06 5.15
CA LEU A 8 -1.79 0.42 6.25
C LEU A 8 -1.69 -0.52 7.45
N VAL A 9 -1.72 0.04 8.65
CA VAL A 9 -1.97 -0.68 9.90
C VAL A 9 -3.49 -0.68 10.11
N ASP A 10 -4.04 -1.83 10.49
CA ASP A 10 -5.48 -2.07 10.71
C ASP A 10 -6.40 -1.62 9.56
N GLY A 11 -5.85 -1.57 8.35
CA GLY A 11 -6.59 -1.14 7.16
C GLY A 11 -6.92 0.35 7.09
N ALA A 12 -6.44 1.16 8.03
CA ALA A 12 -6.82 2.57 8.15
C ALA A 12 -5.64 3.54 8.19
N ARG A 13 -4.56 3.21 8.92
CA ARG A 13 -3.47 4.14 9.21
C ARG A 13 -2.25 3.86 8.35
N LYS A 14 -1.85 4.83 7.54
CA LYS A 14 -0.73 4.68 6.60
C LYS A 14 0.61 4.71 7.32
N VAL A 15 1.36 3.62 7.23
CA VAL A 15 2.72 3.49 7.77
C VAL A 15 3.80 3.56 6.70
N CYS A 16 3.46 3.24 5.45
CA CYS A 16 4.42 3.29 4.34
C CYS A 16 3.73 3.63 3.02
N GLY A 17 4.41 4.39 2.19
CA GLY A 17 4.12 4.55 0.77
C GLY A 17 5.22 3.93 -0.09
N ILE A 18 4.86 3.32 -1.20
CA ILE A 18 5.79 2.67 -2.13
C ILE A 18 5.68 3.37 -3.48
N LEU A 19 6.82 3.76 -4.05
CA LEU A 19 6.88 4.32 -5.38
C LEU A 19 7.74 3.42 -6.26
N ALA A 20 7.20 3.04 -7.43
CA ALA A 20 7.93 2.26 -8.42
C ALA A 20 8.08 3.07 -9.72
N GLN A 21 9.26 3.08 -10.27
CA GLN A 21 9.56 3.73 -11.54
C GLN A 21 10.43 2.81 -12.40
N LEU A 22 10.07 2.68 -13.67
CA LEU A 22 10.95 2.00 -14.62
C LEU A 22 12.17 2.88 -14.89
N ALA A 23 13.34 2.27 -14.76
CA ALA A 23 14.59 2.93 -15.14
C ALA A 23 14.78 2.83 -16.67
N PRO A 24 15.47 3.80 -17.30
CA PRO A 24 15.86 3.69 -18.71
C PRO A 24 16.61 2.38 -18.94
N ALA A 25 16.19 1.62 -19.94
CA ALA A 25 16.83 0.35 -20.27
C ALA A 25 18.25 0.61 -20.79
N SER A 26 19.24 0.01 -20.14
CA SER A 26 20.64 0.01 -20.62
C SER A 26 20.88 -1.01 -21.74
N SER A 27 19.90 -1.89 -22.00
CA SER A 27 19.90 -2.92 -23.03
C SER A 27 18.46 -3.31 -23.36
N PRO A 28 18.15 -3.68 -24.60
CA PRO A 28 16.82 -4.15 -25.00
C PRO A 28 16.39 -5.44 -24.30
N PHE A 29 17.31 -6.11 -23.59
CA PHE A 29 17.07 -7.37 -22.89
C PHE A 29 16.98 -7.21 -21.37
N THR A 30 17.12 -5.99 -20.84
CA THR A 30 17.08 -5.73 -19.38
C THR A 30 16.03 -4.69 -19.05
N THR A 31 15.13 -5.06 -18.16
CA THR A 31 14.21 -4.11 -17.51
C THR A 31 14.70 -3.88 -16.10
N SER A 32 14.87 -2.62 -15.72
CA SER A 32 15.22 -2.22 -14.37
C SER A 32 14.10 -1.38 -13.76
N ALA A 33 13.84 -1.56 -12.49
CA ALA A 33 12.91 -0.74 -11.74
C ALA A 33 13.60 -0.12 -10.53
N ILE A 34 13.27 1.13 -10.26
CA ILE A 34 13.67 1.83 -9.03
C ILE A 34 12.47 1.76 -8.09
N LEU A 35 12.70 1.27 -6.87
CA LEU A 35 11.67 1.19 -5.83
C LEU A 35 12.05 2.13 -4.68
N GLY A 36 11.16 3.06 -4.36
CA GLY A 36 11.25 3.93 -3.20
C GLY A 36 10.27 3.49 -2.12
N TYR A 37 10.73 3.38 -0.88
CA TYR A 37 9.91 3.07 0.28
C TYR A 37 9.97 4.23 1.26
N GLY A 38 8.84 4.87 1.49
CA GLY A 38 8.68 5.89 2.53
C GLY A 38 8.05 5.27 3.76
N ILE A 39 8.88 4.75 4.68
CA ILE A 39 8.42 4.08 5.90
C ILE A 39 8.49 5.07 7.06
N ASN A 40 7.38 5.29 7.74
CA ASN A 40 7.33 6.05 8.98
C ASN A 40 7.80 5.14 10.12
N ILE A 41 9.00 5.36 10.64
CA ILE A 41 9.59 4.48 11.68
C ILE A 41 9.26 5.01 13.07
N ALA A 42 9.71 6.23 13.40
CA ALA A 42 9.62 6.78 14.75
C ALA A 42 9.06 8.21 14.78
N GLN A 43 8.43 8.65 13.71
CA GLN A 43 7.79 9.96 13.71
C GLN A 43 6.60 9.99 14.67
N ASP A 44 6.50 11.06 15.43
CA ASP A 44 5.30 11.36 16.20
C ASP A 44 4.13 11.62 15.23
N CYS A 45 2.96 11.08 15.53
CA CYS A 45 1.77 11.22 14.70
C CYS A 45 1.40 12.67 14.41
N ASP A 46 1.67 13.59 15.34
CA ASP A 46 1.41 15.02 15.18
C ASP A 46 2.33 15.69 14.11
N HIS A 47 3.43 15.03 13.74
CA HIS A 47 4.39 15.51 12.73
C HIS A 47 4.29 14.77 11.39
N LEU A 48 3.33 13.86 11.23
CA LEU A 48 3.11 13.14 9.98
C LEU A 48 2.32 13.97 8.98
N ALA A 49 2.51 13.67 7.69
CA ALA A 49 1.97 14.46 6.59
C ALA A 49 0.44 14.51 6.53
N THR A 50 -0.24 13.52 7.09
CA THR A 50 -1.70 13.42 7.11
C THR A 50 -2.20 12.86 8.45
N PRO A 51 -3.43 13.23 8.88
CA PRO A 51 -4.02 12.67 10.10
C PRO A 51 -4.22 11.14 10.09
N GLN A 52 -4.24 10.54 8.90
CA GLN A 52 -4.37 9.10 8.71
C GLN A 52 -3.02 8.37 8.65
N ALA A 53 -1.90 9.10 8.79
CA ALA A 53 -0.58 8.49 8.85
C ALA A 53 -0.27 8.02 10.28
N THR A 54 0.56 7.00 10.36
CA THR A 54 1.11 6.47 11.61
C THR A 54 2.56 6.07 11.42
N SER A 55 3.25 5.67 12.47
CA SER A 55 4.62 5.15 12.43
C SER A 55 4.70 3.80 13.12
N LEU A 56 5.74 3.03 12.83
CA LEU A 56 5.98 1.75 13.50
C LEU A 56 6.09 1.92 15.00
N TYR A 57 6.68 3.02 15.44
CA TYR A 57 6.80 3.36 16.86
C TYR A 57 5.44 3.65 17.51
N ALA A 58 4.59 4.45 16.84
CA ALA A 58 3.26 4.80 17.37
C ALA A 58 2.31 3.60 17.49
N GLU A 59 2.59 2.51 16.76
CA GLU A 59 1.83 1.26 16.76
C GLU A 59 2.42 0.20 17.71
N GLY A 60 3.64 0.40 18.22
CA GLY A 60 4.29 -0.50 19.16
C GLY A 60 3.87 -0.25 20.60
N ASP A 61 4.08 -1.25 21.45
CA ASP A 61 3.81 -1.17 22.90
C ASP A 61 4.96 -0.52 23.69
N ASP A 62 6.09 -0.22 23.05
CA ASP A 62 7.28 0.32 23.70
C ASP A 62 7.25 1.85 23.77
N GLU A 63 7.16 2.39 24.99
CA GLU A 63 7.14 3.84 25.28
C GLU A 63 8.44 4.59 24.96
N ALA A 64 9.49 3.93 24.50
CA ALA A 64 10.84 4.49 24.45
C ALA A 64 11.66 4.19 23.20
N ALA A 65 11.07 3.73 22.10
CA ALA A 65 11.87 3.46 20.92
C ALA A 65 12.18 4.76 20.16
N GLU A 66 13.33 5.34 20.42
CA GLU A 66 13.97 6.23 19.46
C GLU A 66 14.27 5.43 18.19
N ALA A 67 14.17 6.07 17.00
CA ALA A 67 14.66 5.50 15.75
C ALA A 67 16.18 5.37 15.82
N THR A 68 16.65 4.36 16.52
CA THR A 68 18.07 4.05 16.57
C THR A 68 18.50 3.50 15.21
N ASP A 69 19.76 3.67 14.85
CA ASP A 69 20.32 3.06 13.64
C ASP A 69 20.06 1.55 13.59
N ALA A 70 20.02 0.88 14.73
CA ALA A 70 19.72 -0.54 14.82
C ALA A 70 18.29 -0.88 14.34
N VAL A 71 17.29 -0.09 14.72
CA VAL A 71 15.91 -0.26 14.26
C VAL A 71 15.81 -0.01 12.77
N ILE A 72 16.43 1.07 12.29
CA ILE A 72 16.45 1.41 10.86
C ILE A 72 17.08 0.28 10.05
N HIS A 73 18.22 -0.26 10.50
CA HIS A 73 18.90 -1.36 9.84
C HIS A 73 18.08 -2.65 9.87
N ALA A 74 17.38 -2.96 10.97
CA ALA A 74 16.53 -4.13 11.06
C ALA A 74 15.35 -4.04 10.07
N VAL A 75 14.63 -2.92 10.03
CA VAL A 75 13.54 -2.67 9.08
C VAL A 75 14.05 -2.78 7.63
N LEU A 76 15.19 -2.17 7.33
CA LEU A 76 15.78 -2.23 6.00
C LEU A 76 16.15 -3.67 5.61
N ALA A 77 16.75 -4.44 6.52
CA ALA A 77 17.11 -5.83 6.28
C ALA A 77 15.87 -6.70 5.97
N ASP A 78 14.78 -6.51 6.71
CA ASP A 78 13.53 -7.24 6.50
C ASP A 78 12.88 -6.88 5.15
N VAL A 79 12.85 -5.58 4.81
CA VAL A 79 12.33 -5.11 3.51
C VAL A 79 13.13 -5.71 2.36
N LEU A 80 14.47 -5.64 2.42
CA LEU A 80 15.35 -6.16 1.37
C LEU A 80 15.25 -7.67 1.24
N SER A 81 15.22 -8.40 2.34
CA SER A 81 15.04 -9.86 2.35
C SER A 81 13.69 -10.26 1.75
N GLY A 82 12.62 -9.57 2.15
CA GLY A 82 11.29 -9.80 1.62
C GLY A 82 11.17 -9.49 0.13
N LEU A 83 11.83 -8.42 -0.33
CA LEU A 83 11.88 -8.03 -1.74
C LEU A 83 12.65 -9.06 -2.56
N GLU A 84 13.85 -9.46 -2.12
CA GLU A 84 14.69 -10.44 -2.80
C GLU A 84 13.93 -11.75 -3.03
N LYS A 85 13.26 -12.28 -2.02
CA LYS A 85 12.45 -13.49 -2.11
C LYS A 85 11.40 -13.38 -3.20
N ARG A 86 10.68 -12.25 -3.26
CA ARG A 86 9.59 -12.02 -4.21
C ARG A 86 10.10 -11.80 -5.62
N VAL A 87 11.18 -11.04 -5.78
CA VAL A 87 11.81 -10.83 -7.08
C VAL A 87 12.36 -12.15 -7.64
N ARG A 88 13.00 -12.99 -6.82
CA ARG A 88 13.44 -14.33 -7.25
C ARG A 88 12.27 -15.20 -7.71
N ALA A 89 11.15 -15.20 -6.99
CA ALA A 89 9.96 -15.92 -7.40
C ALA A 89 9.40 -15.39 -8.73
N LEU A 90 9.34 -14.05 -8.90
CA LEU A 90 8.88 -13.43 -10.13
C LEU A 90 9.76 -13.82 -11.33
N ILE A 91 11.08 -13.77 -11.17
CA ILE A 91 12.04 -14.16 -12.22
C ILE A 91 11.90 -15.65 -12.57
N ALA A 92 11.76 -16.52 -11.58
CA ALA A 92 11.64 -17.95 -11.78
C ALA A 92 10.37 -18.35 -12.55
N HIS A 93 9.28 -17.61 -12.39
CA HIS A 93 7.97 -17.96 -12.97
C HIS A 93 7.52 -17.01 -14.09
N GLY A 94 8.21 -15.88 -14.29
CA GLY A 94 8.01 -14.94 -15.39
C GLY A 94 6.82 -13.97 -15.21
N ASN A 95 5.89 -14.21 -14.28
CA ASN A 95 4.76 -13.33 -14.02
C ASN A 95 4.25 -13.43 -12.58
N ALA A 96 3.44 -12.46 -12.16
CA ALA A 96 2.94 -12.38 -10.79
C ALA A 96 1.92 -13.47 -10.41
N HIS A 97 1.20 -14.02 -11.39
CA HIS A 97 0.22 -15.08 -11.14
C HIS A 97 0.91 -16.40 -10.80
N ASP A 98 1.82 -16.87 -11.67
CA ASP A 98 2.48 -18.16 -11.52
C ASP A 98 3.51 -18.17 -10.37
N SER A 99 4.06 -16.99 -10.03
CA SER A 99 4.91 -16.82 -8.84
C SER A 99 4.13 -16.82 -7.53
N GLY A 100 2.79 -16.71 -7.57
CA GLY A 100 1.93 -16.58 -6.39
C GLY A 100 1.84 -15.16 -5.82
N LEU A 101 2.60 -14.19 -6.36
CA LEU A 101 2.62 -12.81 -5.85
C LEU A 101 1.26 -12.11 -5.99
N ALA A 102 0.55 -12.35 -7.10
CA ALA A 102 -0.79 -11.79 -7.29
C ALA A 102 -1.76 -12.29 -6.21
N LYS A 103 -1.69 -13.56 -5.83
CA LYS A 103 -2.50 -14.14 -4.75
C LYS A 103 -2.11 -13.57 -3.39
N GLU A 104 -0.81 -13.45 -3.12
CA GLU A 104 -0.30 -12.85 -1.88
C GLU A 104 -0.79 -11.40 -1.74
N ALA A 105 -0.62 -10.59 -2.78
CA ALA A 105 -1.10 -9.20 -2.80
C ALA A 105 -2.62 -9.11 -2.65
N ALA A 106 -3.38 -9.92 -3.37
CA ALA A 106 -4.84 -9.95 -3.29
C ALA A 106 -5.34 -10.28 -1.88
N SER A 107 -4.68 -11.21 -1.17
CA SER A 107 -5.06 -11.57 0.20
C SER A 107 -4.88 -10.41 1.20
N ALA A 108 -4.00 -9.46 0.88
CA ALA A 108 -3.72 -8.29 1.69
C ALA A 108 -4.50 -7.03 1.26
N LEU A 109 -5.40 -7.14 0.25
CA LEU A 109 -6.20 -6.04 -0.28
C LEU A 109 -7.67 -6.15 0.17
N PRO A 110 -8.07 -5.44 1.23
CA PRO A 110 -9.44 -5.51 1.76
C PRO A 110 -10.49 -4.91 0.82
N LEU A 111 -10.07 -4.19 -0.21
CA LEU A 111 -10.97 -3.59 -1.21
C LEU A 111 -11.55 -4.62 -2.19
N LEU A 112 -10.93 -5.79 -2.35
CA LEU A 112 -11.43 -6.81 -3.28
C LEU A 112 -12.79 -7.35 -2.83
N GLY A 113 -13.70 -7.49 -3.80
CA GLY A 113 -15.10 -7.83 -3.58
C GLY A 113 -15.98 -6.64 -3.17
N ARG A 114 -15.44 -5.44 -3.03
CA ARG A 114 -16.17 -4.23 -2.60
C ARG A 114 -16.39 -3.27 -3.75
N ARG A 115 -17.49 -2.50 -3.64
CA ARG A 115 -17.72 -1.37 -4.52
C ARG A 115 -16.78 -0.23 -4.16
N ILE A 116 -16.12 0.31 -5.17
CA ILE A 116 -15.14 1.41 -5.03
C ILE A 116 -15.45 2.50 -6.04
N ALA A 117 -15.01 3.70 -5.74
CA ALA A 117 -14.90 4.81 -6.67
C ALA A 117 -13.42 5.14 -6.87
N LEU A 118 -13.04 5.42 -8.09
CA LEU A 118 -11.68 5.80 -8.49
C LEU A 118 -11.70 7.24 -8.97
N ALA A 119 -10.76 8.03 -8.45
CA ALA A 119 -10.45 9.34 -9.01
C ALA A 119 -9.22 9.26 -9.93
N GLU A 120 -9.16 10.15 -10.91
CA GLU A 120 -7.95 10.29 -11.71
C GLU A 120 -6.81 10.89 -10.87
N PRO A 121 -5.58 10.34 -10.95
CA PRO A 121 -4.45 10.82 -10.14
C PRO A 121 -4.08 12.28 -10.42
N THR A 122 -4.46 12.79 -11.59
CA THR A 122 -4.15 14.15 -12.07
C THR A 122 -5.26 15.17 -11.80
N ASP A 123 -6.41 14.73 -11.30
CA ASP A 123 -7.52 15.63 -11.01
C ASP A 123 -7.56 16.01 -9.52
N PRO A 124 -7.09 17.22 -9.16
CA PRO A 124 -7.09 17.69 -7.78
C PRO A 124 -8.50 17.91 -7.22
N SER A 125 -9.55 17.93 -8.06
CA SER A 125 -10.95 18.04 -7.61
C SER A 125 -11.49 16.74 -7.01
N GLY A 126 -10.79 15.61 -7.22
CA GLY A 126 -11.21 14.29 -6.78
C GLY A 126 -12.47 13.79 -7.50
N HIS A 127 -12.68 14.25 -8.73
CA HIS A 127 -13.81 13.78 -9.54
C HIS A 127 -13.74 12.26 -9.75
N VAL A 128 -14.86 11.59 -9.53
CA VAL A 128 -14.96 10.14 -9.74
C VAL A 128 -14.92 9.84 -11.23
N ALA A 129 -13.86 9.17 -11.65
CA ALA A 129 -13.66 8.75 -13.04
C ALA A 129 -14.33 7.40 -13.35
N LEU A 130 -14.38 6.50 -12.35
CA LEU A 130 -14.96 5.17 -12.51
C LEU A 130 -15.52 4.66 -11.19
N GLU A 131 -16.71 4.03 -11.25
CA GLU A 131 -17.28 3.29 -10.12
C GLU A 131 -17.54 1.84 -10.51
N GLY A 132 -17.30 0.92 -9.58
CA GLY A 132 -17.56 -0.49 -9.82
C GLY A 132 -17.10 -1.37 -8.65
N VAL A 133 -17.16 -2.67 -8.85
CA VAL A 133 -16.68 -3.66 -7.88
C VAL A 133 -15.24 -4.03 -8.22
N ALA A 134 -14.32 -3.89 -7.27
CA ALA A 134 -12.95 -4.38 -7.38
C ALA A 134 -12.97 -5.92 -7.34
N VAL A 135 -12.68 -6.58 -8.46
CA VAL A 135 -12.86 -8.04 -8.57
C VAL A 135 -11.58 -8.83 -8.32
N SER A 136 -10.45 -8.37 -8.83
CA SER A 136 -9.16 -9.06 -8.67
C SER A 136 -7.98 -8.16 -9.08
N LEU A 137 -6.77 -8.71 -8.99
CA LEU A 137 -5.59 -8.18 -9.66
C LEU A 137 -5.35 -8.95 -10.96
N SER A 138 -4.88 -8.25 -12.00
CA SER A 138 -4.41 -8.84 -13.25
C SER A 138 -3.05 -9.52 -13.06
N SER A 139 -2.57 -10.23 -14.08
CA SER A 139 -1.21 -10.82 -14.10
C SER A 139 -0.09 -9.79 -14.03
N THR A 140 -0.39 -8.54 -14.37
CA THR A 140 0.55 -7.40 -14.30
C THR A 140 0.42 -6.59 -13.02
N GLY A 141 -0.54 -6.93 -12.13
CA GLY A 141 -0.77 -6.23 -10.86
C GLY A 141 -1.77 -5.07 -10.93
N SER A 142 -2.37 -4.82 -12.09
CA SER A 142 -3.44 -3.83 -12.24
C SER A 142 -4.69 -4.25 -11.48
N LEU A 143 -5.48 -3.29 -11.03
CA LEU A 143 -6.76 -3.54 -10.39
C LEU A 143 -7.85 -3.75 -11.44
N LEU A 144 -8.53 -4.89 -11.40
CA LEU A 144 -9.68 -5.18 -12.26
C LEU A 144 -10.97 -4.72 -11.57
N VAL A 145 -11.66 -3.76 -12.19
CA VAL A 145 -12.91 -3.18 -11.69
C VAL A 145 -14.04 -3.48 -12.64
N ARG A 146 -15.09 -4.12 -12.13
CA ARG A 146 -16.31 -4.42 -12.92
C ARG A 146 -17.37 -3.38 -12.64
N THR A 147 -17.77 -2.68 -13.68
CA THR A 147 -18.86 -1.68 -13.67
C THR A 147 -20.24 -2.31 -13.75
N ASP A 148 -21.30 -1.52 -13.51
CA ASP A 148 -22.69 -2.02 -13.46
C ASP A 148 -23.21 -2.45 -14.85
N ASP A 149 -22.61 -1.97 -15.92
CA ASP A 149 -22.88 -2.41 -17.30
C ASP A 149 -22.23 -3.76 -17.64
N GLY A 150 -21.52 -4.38 -16.67
CA GLY A 150 -20.89 -5.69 -16.80
C GLY A 150 -19.48 -5.67 -17.41
N HIS A 151 -18.96 -4.51 -17.82
CA HIS A 151 -17.60 -4.40 -18.34
C HIS A 151 -16.57 -4.48 -17.21
N THR A 152 -15.40 -5.02 -17.53
CA THR A 152 -14.26 -5.05 -16.63
C THR A 152 -13.18 -4.15 -17.16
N HIS A 153 -12.75 -3.20 -16.33
CA HIS A 153 -11.71 -2.23 -16.62
C HIS A 153 -10.41 -2.63 -15.93
N ASP A 154 -9.31 -2.50 -16.65
CA ASP A 154 -7.95 -2.75 -16.16
C ASP A 154 -7.32 -1.41 -15.75
N ILE A 155 -7.13 -1.21 -14.45
CA ILE A 155 -6.72 0.08 -13.86
C ILE A 155 -5.30 -0.04 -13.35
N ASN A 156 -4.39 0.73 -13.94
CA ASN A 156 -2.98 0.75 -13.59
C ASN A 156 -2.60 1.82 -12.56
N ALA A 157 -3.40 2.89 -12.47
CA ALA A 157 -3.18 4.01 -11.55
C ALA A 157 -4.53 4.66 -11.19
N GLY A 158 -4.60 5.30 -10.04
CA GLY A 158 -5.78 6.01 -9.55
C GLY A 158 -5.83 6.03 -8.03
N ASP A 159 -6.57 6.98 -7.49
CA ASP A 159 -6.86 7.04 -6.07
C ASP A 159 -8.19 6.34 -5.80
N VAL A 160 -8.14 5.32 -4.95
CA VAL A 160 -9.35 4.68 -4.44
C VAL A 160 -9.98 5.59 -3.39
N LEU A 161 -11.09 6.20 -3.77
CA LEU A 161 -11.94 6.94 -2.84
C LEU A 161 -12.71 5.94 -1.98
N ALA A 162 -12.71 6.16 -0.66
CA ALA A 162 -13.35 5.25 0.28
C ALA A 162 -14.86 5.18 0.01
N THR A 163 -15.31 4.05 -0.53
CA THR A 163 -16.73 3.74 -0.61
C THR A 163 -17.01 2.55 0.30
N GLY A 164 -17.63 2.80 1.43
CA GLY A 164 -18.18 1.75 2.30
C GLY A 164 -17.18 0.95 3.15
N ILE A 165 -15.92 1.36 3.27
CA ILE A 165 -15.06 0.95 4.38
C ILE A 165 -15.29 1.98 5.48
N PRO A 166 -15.87 1.65 6.63
CA PRO A 166 -15.84 2.56 7.76
C PRO A 166 -14.37 2.83 8.07
N LEU A 167 -13.89 4.05 7.83
CA LEU A 167 -12.74 4.57 8.55
C LEU A 167 -13.19 4.60 10.02
N THR A 168 -12.97 3.52 10.72
CA THR A 168 -13.10 3.51 12.17
C THR A 168 -11.94 4.37 12.66
N ILE A 169 -12.20 5.66 12.79
CA ILE A 169 -11.32 6.57 13.50
C ILE A 169 -11.42 6.14 14.96
N ALA A 170 -10.52 5.24 15.35
CA ALA A 170 -10.31 4.95 16.76
C ALA A 170 -9.59 6.14 17.41
N HIS A 171 -10.32 7.24 17.59
CA HIS A 171 -9.97 8.26 18.53
C HIS A 171 -10.46 7.80 19.91
N ASP A 172 -9.79 6.79 20.48
CA ASP A 172 -10.08 6.44 21.88
C ASP A 172 -8.88 5.81 22.59
N THR A 173 -7.80 6.56 22.69
CA THR A 173 -6.65 6.14 23.51
C THR A 173 -6.04 7.27 24.34
N LYS A 174 -6.59 8.50 24.32
CA LYS A 174 -6.06 9.60 25.17
C LYS A 174 -6.77 9.79 26.52
N GLU A 175 -7.90 9.14 26.82
CA GLU A 175 -8.59 9.34 28.11
C GLU A 175 -8.15 8.43 29.26
N LYS A 176 -7.30 7.42 29.03
CA LYS A 176 -6.85 6.54 30.13
C LYS A 176 -5.53 6.93 30.79
N ARG A 177 -4.83 7.97 30.31
CA ARG A 177 -3.53 8.37 30.88
C ARG A 177 -3.56 9.58 31.82
N ALA A 178 -4.75 10.15 32.11
CA ALA A 178 -4.85 11.32 33.01
C ALA A 178 -5.26 11.01 34.45
N ASN A 179 -5.40 9.73 34.84
CA ASN A 179 -5.74 9.34 36.20
C ASN A 179 -4.91 8.11 36.65
N ASN A 180 -3.63 8.33 36.85
CA ASN A 180 -2.82 7.53 37.80
C ASN A 180 -1.60 8.35 38.25
#